data_587523774de6af56d4f7e9cfe687ee6e
#
_entry.id   587523774de6af56d4f7e9cfe687ee6e
#
_cell.length_a   1.000
_cell.length_b   1.000
_cell.length_c   1.000
_cell.angle_alpha   90.00
_cell.angle_beta   90.00
_cell.angle_gamma   90.00
#
_symmetry.space_group_name_H-M   'P 1'
#
loop_
_entity.id
_entity.type
_entity.pdbx_description
1 polymer ?
#
loop_
_entity_poly.entity_id
_entity_poly.type
_entity_poly.pdbx_seq_one_letter_code
_entity_poly.pdbx_strand_id
1 'polypeptide(L)'
;MVSDLVENESSVRVNRKMELVTVPEGNGGNAMIGICYLTGEEAGIVAENIEKLSRDLRYDGVFWEEALYRKDKMIVAARVVHGSDVVEINTYEQLRELDSHSGQLKTDAIQVICQALGVKQDEITDITVLKKGMTNRSFLFTTKGKKYIMRIPGEERNS
;
A
#
# COMPACT_ATOMS: atom_id res chain seq x y z
N MET A 1 6.91 -0.02 12.19
CA MET A 1 6.32 1.34 12.34
C MET A 1 4.86 1.31 11.94
N VAL A 2 4.03 2.10 12.57
CA VAL A 2 2.59 2.20 12.29
C VAL A 2 2.17 3.66 12.21
N SER A 3 1.08 3.94 11.49
CA SER A 3 0.43 5.25 11.47
C SER A 3 -0.47 5.43 12.69
N ASP A 4 -0.77 6.67 13.05
CA ASP A 4 -1.83 7.02 14.00
C ASP A 4 -3.25 6.85 13.40
N LEU A 5 -3.36 6.66 12.08
CA LEU A 5 -4.62 6.34 11.44
C LEU A 5 -5.10 4.94 11.82
N VAL A 6 -6.41 4.82 12.00
CA VAL A 6 -7.09 3.55 12.30
C VAL A 6 -7.82 3.07 11.05
N GLU A 7 -7.53 1.83 10.65
CA GLU A 7 -8.13 1.18 9.48
C GLU A 7 -8.82 -0.12 9.90
N ASN A 8 -9.94 -0.41 9.28
CA ASN A 8 -10.72 -1.62 9.59
C ASN A 8 -9.99 -2.91 9.16
N GLU A 9 -9.12 -2.81 8.17
CA GLU A 9 -8.37 -3.94 7.60
C GLU A 9 -7.10 -4.28 8.42
N SER A 10 -6.68 -3.38 9.32
CA SER A 10 -5.51 -3.64 10.16
C SER A 10 -5.82 -4.57 11.31
N SER A 11 -5.00 -5.60 11.46
CA SER A 11 -5.07 -6.60 12.53
C SER A 11 -4.24 -6.25 13.78
N VAL A 12 -3.63 -5.05 13.83
CA VAL A 12 -2.73 -4.67 14.91
C VAL A 12 -3.11 -3.33 15.53
N ARG A 13 -2.87 -3.18 16.83
CA ARG A 13 -3.08 -1.94 17.57
C ARG A 13 -1.91 -1.66 18.52
N VAL A 14 -1.60 -0.39 18.71
CA VAL A 14 -0.60 0.04 19.70
C VAL A 14 -1.25 0.09 21.08
N ASN A 15 -0.66 -0.63 22.05
CA ASN A 15 -1.09 -0.61 23.44
C ASN A 15 -0.46 0.56 24.22
N ARG A 16 -0.83 0.69 25.50
CA ARG A 16 -0.29 1.77 26.39
C ARG A 16 1.22 1.67 26.65
N LYS A 17 1.83 0.52 26.40
CA LYS A 17 3.28 0.30 26.53
C LYS A 17 4.04 0.56 25.25
N MET A 18 3.37 1.07 24.20
CA MET A 18 3.94 1.24 22.86
C MET A 18 4.38 -0.08 22.24
N GLU A 19 3.61 -1.14 22.46
CA GLU A 19 3.81 -2.44 21.86
C GLU A 19 2.67 -2.71 20.86
N LEU A 20 2.96 -3.41 19.78
CA LEU A 20 1.94 -3.89 18.84
C LEU A 20 1.27 -5.13 19.44
N VAL A 21 -0.05 -5.12 19.43
CA VAL A 21 -0.89 -6.25 19.83
C VAL A 21 -1.88 -6.56 18.72
N THR A 22 -2.18 -7.84 18.54
CA THR A 22 -3.21 -8.25 17.57
C THR A 22 -4.60 -7.88 18.06
N VAL A 23 -5.45 -7.47 17.14
CA VAL A 23 -6.89 -7.22 17.37
C VAL A 23 -7.73 -8.09 16.45
N PRO A 24 -8.93 -8.48 16.87
CA PRO A 24 -9.84 -9.23 16.00
C PRO A 24 -10.17 -8.42 14.74
N GLU A 25 -10.37 -9.13 13.65
CA GLU A 25 -10.78 -8.57 12.36
C GLU A 25 -12.05 -7.70 12.53
N GLY A 26 -12.06 -6.54 11.86
CA GLY A 26 -13.17 -5.59 11.92
C GLY A 26 -13.19 -4.66 13.14
N ASN A 27 -12.31 -4.85 14.13
CA ASN A 27 -12.23 -3.96 15.30
C ASN A 27 -11.40 -2.68 15.07
N GLY A 28 -10.84 -2.55 13.88
CA GLY A 28 -9.95 -1.47 13.51
C GLY A 28 -8.62 -1.50 14.25
N GLY A 29 -7.55 -1.30 13.54
CA GLY A 29 -6.19 -1.26 14.06
C GLY A 29 -5.40 -0.10 13.47
N ASN A 30 -4.17 0.10 13.95
CA ASN A 30 -3.27 1.08 13.36
C ASN A 30 -2.79 0.60 11.99
N ALA A 31 -2.80 1.51 11.01
CA ALA A 31 -2.26 1.19 9.69
C ALA A 31 -0.76 0.86 9.78
N MET A 32 -0.37 -0.31 9.28
CA MET A 32 1.03 -0.69 9.16
C MET A 32 1.66 0.03 7.97
N ILE A 33 2.86 0.56 8.15
CA ILE A 33 3.57 1.29 7.06
C ILE A 33 4.71 0.47 6.42
N GLY A 34 4.76 -0.83 6.68
CA GLY A 34 5.68 -1.76 6.02
C GLY A 34 7.16 -1.59 6.42
N ILE A 35 7.49 -0.81 7.46
CA ILE A 35 8.87 -0.63 7.94
C ILE A 35 9.04 -1.28 9.29
N CYS A 36 9.97 -2.23 9.39
CA CYS A 36 10.34 -2.93 10.61
C CYS A 36 11.86 -2.93 10.79
N TYR A 37 12.31 -2.78 12.04
CA TYR A 37 13.69 -3.04 12.43
C TYR A 37 13.72 -4.29 13.28
N LEU A 38 14.60 -5.21 12.95
CA LEU A 38 14.81 -6.47 13.65
C LEU A 38 16.30 -6.63 13.97
N THR A 39 16.60 -7.17 15.14
CA THR A 39 17.95 -7.68 15.43
C THR A 39 18.23 -8.94 14.61
N GLY A 40 19.49 -9.39 14.55
CA GLY A 40 19.83 -10.62 13.82
C GLY A 40 19.11 -11.86 14.36
N GLU A 41 18.92 -11.96 15.68
CA GLU A 41 18.19 -13.06 16.32
C GLU A 41 16.69 -13.01 15.96
N GLU A 42 16.06 -11.84 16.09
CA GLU A 42 14.64 -11.63 15.74
C GLU A 42 14.40 -11.89 14.26
N ALA A 43 15.29 -11.47 13.39
CA ALA A 43 15.19 -11.74 11.94
C ALA A 43 15.22 -13.24 11.64
N GLY A 44 16.03 -14.01 12.36
CA GLY A 44 16.04 -15.48 12.28
C GLY A 44 14.69 -16.08 12.67
N ILE A 45 14.10 -15.64 13.78
CA ILE A 45 12.78 -16.10 14.24
C ILE A 45 11.69 -15.76 13.21
N VAL A 46 11.70 -14.54 12.68
CA VAL A 46 10.72 -14.11 11.67
C VAL A 46 10.87 -14.92 10.39
N ALA A 47 12.08 -15.18 9.92
CA ALA A 47 12.34 -16.00 8.73
C ALA A 47 11.78 -17.43 8.90
N GLU A 48 12.03 -18.08 10.04
CA GLU A 48 11.44 -19.38 10.35
C GLU A 48 9.91 -19.36 10.38
N ASN A 49 9.33 -18.31 10.94
CA ASN A 49 7.88 -18.14 11.00
C ASN A 49 7.28 -17.95 9.60
N ILE A 50 7.91 -17.16 8.74
CA ILE A 50 7.51 -17.00 7.32
C ILE A 50 7.54 -18.35 6.62
N GLU A 51 8.61 -19.13 6.79
CA GLU A 51 8.73 -20.47 6.20
C GLU A 51 7.61 -21.42 6.67
N LYS A 52 7.26 -21.38 7.96
CA LYS A 52 6.15 -22.17 8.51
C LYS A 52 4.79 -21.71 7.95
N LEU A 53 4.58 -20.40 7.81
CA LEU A 53 3.35 -19.83 7.25
C LEU A 53 3.19 -20.18 5.76
N SER A 54 4.25 -20.09 4.97
CA SER A 54 4.21 -20.36 3.54
C SER A 54 3.84 -21.80 3.17
N ARG A 55 3.89 -22.72 4.12
CA ARG A 55 3.49 -24.14 3.94
C ARG A 55 2.02 -24.39 4.26
N ASP A 56 1.29 -23.39 4.73
CA ASP A 56 -0.10 -23.51 5.18
C ASP A 56 -1.00 -22.61 4.34
N LEU A 57 -1.80 -23.22 3.47
CA LEU A 57 -2.70 -22.52 2.54
C LEU A 57 -3.67 -21.54 3.22
N ARG A 58 -3.94 -21.70 4.53
CA ARG A 58 -4.77 -20.74 5.28
C ARG A 58 -4.15 -19.36 5.40
N TYR A 59 -2.84 -19.25 5.14
CA TYR A 59 -2.09 -18.01 5.18
C TYR A 59 -1.76 -17.47 3.79
N ASP A 60 -2.32 -18.07 2.73
CA ASP A 60 -2.21 -17.50 1.39
C ASP A 60 -2.88 -16.12 1.34
N GLY A 61 -2.11 -15.13 0.92
CA GLY A 61 -2.58 -13.75 0.80
C GLY A 61 -2.54 -12.91 2.09
N VAL A 62 -2.04 -13.45 3.22
CA VAL A 62 -1.76 -12.63 4.40
C VAL A 62 -0.43 -11.89 4.25
N PHE A 63 -0.29 -10.76 4.93
CA PHE A 63 0.93 -10.00 4.93
C PHE A 63 2.01 -10.64 5.82
N TRP A 64 3.27 -10.36 5.51
CA TRP A 64 4.44 -10.91 6.21
C TRP A 64 4.45 -10.55 7.71
N GLU A 65 3.79 -9.48 8.10
CA GLU A 65 3.66 -9.03 9.48
C GLU A 65 3.04 -10.07 10.40
N GLU A 66 2.25 -11.00 9.85
CA GLU A 66 1.70 -12.14 10.61
C GLU A 66 2.81 -12.99 11.24
N ALA A 67 3.97 -13.03 10.62
CA ALA A 67 5.14 -13.72 11.16
C ALA A 67 5.70 -13.12 12.44
N LEU A 68 5.41 -11.83 12.73
CA LEU A 68 5.83 -11.14 13.95
C LEU A 68 5.01 -11.57 15.17
N TYR A 69 3.79 -12.09 14.98
CA TYR A 69 2.80 -12.30 16.06
C TYR A 69 2.61 -13.78 16.43
N ARG A 70 3.43 -14.68 15.90
CA ARG A 70 3.32 -16.10 16.22
C ARG A 70 3.74 -16.40 17.66
N LYS A 71 3.28 -17.55 18.15
CA LYS A 71 3.24 -18.03 19.54
C LYS A 71 4.53 -17.89 20.37
N ASP A 72 5.67 -17.68 19.75
CA ASP A 72 6.95 -17.53 20.45
C ASP A 72 7.26 -16.08 20.83
N LYS A 73 6.21 -15.27 20.86
CA LYS A 73 6.09 -13.95 21.50
C LYS A 73 7.32 -13.05 21.38
N MET A 74 7.55 -12.57 20.19
CA MET A 74 8.30 -11.34 20.06
C MET A 74 7.46 -10.18 20.61
N ILE A 75 8.03 -9.37 21.49
CA ILE A 75 7.46 -8.08 21.85
C ILE A 75 7.85 -7.11 20.74
N VAL A 76 6.89 -6.70 19.95
CA VAL A 76 7.12 -5.76 18.86
C VAL A 76 6.85 -4.35 19.34
N ALA A 77 7.91 -3.58 19.60
CA ALA A 77 7.77 -2.18 19.97
C ALA A 77 7.23 -1.35 18.79
N ALA A 78 6.23 -0.51 19.05
CA ALA A 78 5.62 0.35 18.06
C ALA A 78 6.31 1.70 17.99
N ARG A 79 6.62 2.17 16.78
CA ARG A 79 6.86 3.58 16.52
C ARG A 79 5.67 4.12 15.73
N VAL A 80 4.93 5.02 16.34
CA VAL A 80 3.79 5.69 15.74
C VAL A 80 4.28 6.92 14.98
N VAL A 81 3.81 7.10 13.76
CA VAL A 81 4.03 8.28 12.92
C VAL A 81 2.69 8.90 12.53
N HIS A 82 2.68 10.16 12.21
CA HIS A 82 1.48 10.84 11.74
C HIS A 82 1.09 10.30 10.36
N GLY A 83 -0.19 10.04 10.14
CA GLY A 83 -0.69 9.58 8.85
C GLY A 83 -0.42 10.56 7.71
N SER A 84 -0.33 11.87 8.02
CA SER A 84 0.06 12.89 7.05
C SER A 84 1.54 12.82 6.60
N ASP A 85 2.39 12.14 7.38
CA ASP A 85 3.82 11.99 7.07
C ASP A 85 4.12 10.75 6.22
N VAL A 86 3.08 9.97 5.90
CA VAL A 86 3.17 8.72 5.17
C VAL A 86 2.28 8.75 3.95
N VAL A 87 2.83 8.43 2.81
CA VAL A 87 2.09 8.27 1.55
C VAL A 87 2.36 6.88 1.00
N GLU A 88 1.31 6.10 0.83
CA GLU A 88 1.38 4.82 0.15
C GLU A 88 1.24 5.03 -1.36
N ILE A 89 2.23 4.56 -2.11
CA ILE A 89 2.28 4.68 -3.58
C ILE A 89 2.19 3.29 -4.18
N ASN A 90 1.03 2.94 -4.71
CA ASN A 90 0.77 1.65 -5.36
C ASN A 90 0.76 1.74 -6.88
N THR A 91 0.70 2.96 -7.45
CA THR A 91 0.64 3.18 -8.89
C THR A 91 1.53 4.33 -9.32
N TYR A 92 1.94 4.33 -10.58
CA TYR A 92 2.70 5.43 -11.17
C TYR A 92 1.89 6.72 -11.24
N GLU A 93 0.57 6.65 -11.36
CA GLU A 93 -0.32 7.81 -11.34
C GLU A 93 -0.29 8.49 -9.96
N GLN A 94 -0.26 7.71 -8.87
CA GLN A 94 -0.08 8.23 -7.52
C GLN A 94 1.30 8.90 -7.35
N LEU A 95 2.36 8.29 -7.91
CA LEU A 95 3.68 8.89 -7.90
C LEU A 95 3.72 10.23 -8.66
N ARG A 96 3.07 10.30 -9.82
CA ARG A 96 2.98 11.54 -10.62
C ARG A 96 2.13 12.61 -9.95
N GLU A 97 1.12 12.25 -9.17
CA GLU A 97 0.35 13.18 -8.34
C GLU A 97 1.23 13.82 -7.26
N LEU A 98 2.11 13.01 -6.65
CA LEU A 98 3.01 13.46 -5.59
C LEU A 98 4.21 14.24 -6.10
N ASP A 99 4.79 13.83 -7.23
CA ASP A 99 5.96 14.46 -7.86
C ASP A 99 5.68 14.80 -9.32
N SER A 100 5.53 16.09 -9.59
CA SER A 100 5.31 16.62 -10.94
C SER A 100 6.48 16.35 -11.92
N HIS A 101 7.69 16.08 -11.42
CA HIS A 101 8.85 15.76 -12.25
C HIS A 101 8.85 14.30 -12.73
N SER A 102 7.99 13.45 -12.16
CA SER A 102 7.80 12.04 -12.58
C SER A 102 7.08 11.86 -13.92
N GLY A 103 6.84 12.95 -14.67
CA GLY A 103 6.19 12.93 -15.98
C GLY A 103 6.87 12.04 -17.05
N GLN A 104 8.11 11.65 -16.82
CA GLN A 104 8.89 10.75 -17.68
C GLN A 104 8.49 9.25 -17.53
N LEU A 105 7.80 8.89 -16.45
CA LEU A 105 7.42 7.51 -16.18
C LEU A 105 6.35 7.04 -17.16
N LYS A 106 6.63 5.94 -17.85
CA LYS A 106 5.72 5.31 -18.79
C LYS A 106 4.90 4.25 -18.07
N THR A 107 3.58 4.34 -18.20
CA THR A 107 2.65 3.30 -17.79
C THR A 107 1.78 2.90 -18.98
N ASP A 108 1.20 1.71 -18.93
CA ASP A 108 0.27 1.26 -19.99
C ASP A 108 -0.90 2.23 -20.11
N ALA A 109 -1.41 2.75 -18.99
CA ALA A 109 -2.48 3.75 -18.97
C ALA A 109 -2.09 5.04 -19.71
N ILE A 110 -0.90 5.57 -19.45
CA ILE A 110 -0.38 6.76 -20.13
C ILE A 110 -0.18 6.50 -21.62
N GLN A 111 0.31 5.33 -21.99
CA GLN A 111 0.47 4.95 -23.39
C GLN A 111 -0.88 4.91 -24.13
N VAL A 112 -1.91 4.31 -23.50
CA VAL A 112 -3.28 4.29 -24.04
C VAL A 112 -3.82 5.70 -24.23
N ILE A 113 -3.63 6.61 -23.27
CA ILE A 113 -4.03 8.01 -23.37
C ILE A 113 -3.32 8.70 -24.54
N CYS A 114 -2.00 8.52 -24.66
CA CYS A 114 -1.21 9.10 -25.75
C CYS A 114 -1.72 8.65 -27.13
N GLN A 115 -2.03 7.36 -27.27
CA GLN A 115 -2.54 6.80 -28.51
C GLN A 115 -3.97 7.28 -28.81
N ALA A 116 -4.85 7.26 -27.80
CA ALA A 116 -6.26 7.61 -28.00
C ALA A 116 -6.48 9.11 -28.29
N LEU A 117 -5.69 10.00 -27.68
CA LEU A 117 -5.85 11.45 -27.81
C LEU A 117 -4.83 12.10 -28.76
N GLY A 118 -3.88 11.35 -29.29
CA GLY A 118 -2.82 11.89 -30.14
C GLY A 118 -1.97 12.94 -29.43
N VAL A 119 -1.57 12.68 -28.21
CA VAL A 119 -0.79 13.57 -27.35
C VAL A 119 0.52 12.91 -26.94
N LYS A 120 1.51 13.72 -26.56
CA LYS A 120 2.75 13.24 -25.96
C LYS A 120 2.58 13.09 -24.46
N GLN A 121 3.42 12.28 -23.86
CA GLN A 121 3.38 11.98 -22.42
C GLN A 121 3.59 13.24 -21.55
N ASP A 122 4.45 14.16 -22.00
CA ASP A 122 4.74 15.45 -21.33
C ASP A 122 3.59 16.47 -21.45
N GLU A 123 2.65 16.24 -22.36
CA GLU A 123 1.42 17.05 -22.50
C GLU A 123 0.31 16.61 -21.52
N ILE A 124 0.52 15.52 -20.75
CA ILE A 124 -0.42 15.04 -19.75
C ILE A 124 -0.02 15.60 -18.39
N THR A 125 -0.86 16.48 -17.84
CA THR A 125 -0.60 17.22 -16.59
C THR A 125 -1.74 17.05 -15.59
N ASP A 126 -1.58 17.59 -14.38
CA ASP A 126 -2.60 17.67 -13.33
C ASP A 126 -3.25 16.30 -13.03
N ILE A 127 -2.43 15.26 -12.95
CA ILE A 127 -2.93 13.91 -12.64
C ILE A 127 -3.37 13.90 -11.19
N THR A 128 -4.63 13.49 -10.96
CA THR A 128 -5.23 13.34 -9.63
C THR A 128 -5.93 11.99 -9.54
N VAL A 129 -5.51 11.15 -8.61
CA VAL A 129 -6.11 9.83 -8.39
C VAL A 129 -7.47 9.97 -7.72
N LEU A 130 -8.53 9.51 -8.38
CA LEU A 130 -9.91 9.68 -7.91
C LEU A 130 -10.34 8.63 -6.89
N LYS A 131 -9.74 7.45 -6.92
CA LYS A 131 -10.02 6.36 -5.98
C LYS A 131 -8.73 5.64 -5.64
N LYS A 132 -8.39 5.66 -4.35
CA LYS A 132 -7.26 4.91 -3.78
C LYS A 132 -7.77 3.50 -3.43
N GLY A 133 -7.51 2.52 -4.30
CA GLY A 133 -7.89 1.13 -4.06
C GLY A 133 -7.38 0.22 -5.17
N MET A 134 -7.10 -1.05 -4.83
CA MET A 134 -6.41 -1.99 -5.73
C MET A 134 -7.24 -2.47 -6.92
N THR A 135 -8.57 -2.46 -6.84
CA THR A 135 -9.44 -3.15 -7.81
C THR A 135 -9.89 -2.31 -9.00
N ASN A 136 -10.00 -0.98 -8.87
CA ASN A 136 -10.36 -0.10 -9.99
C ASN A 136 -9.52 1.17 -9.92
N ARG A 137 -8.63 1.37 -10.86
CA ARG A 137 -7.81 2.58 -10.95
C ARG A 137 -8.53 3.62 -11.79
N SER A 138 -8.78 4.79 -11.22
CA SER A 138 -9.34 5.93 -11.95
C SER A 138 -8.59 7.19 -11.57
N PHE A 139 -8.24 8.00 -12.56
CA PHE A 139 -7.59 9.28 -12.33
C PHE A 139 -8.08 10.34 -13.32
N LEU A 140 -8.09 11.58 -12.84
CA LEU A 140 -8.30 12.77 -13.63
C LEU A 140 -6.94 13.21 -14.22
N PHE A 141 -6.95 13.78 -15.41
CA PHE A 141 -5.78 14.42 -16.00
C PHE A 141 -6.18 15.54 -16.94
N THR A 142 -5.25 16.45 -17.20
CA THR A 142 -5.42 17.56 -18.14
C THR A 142 -4.51 17.36 -19.34
N THR A 143 -5.02 17.57 -20.55
CA THR A 143 -4.22 17.69 -21.77
C THR A 143 -4.88 18.60 -22.77
N LYS A 144 -4.12 19.36 -23.53
CA LYS A 144 -4.63 20.36 -24.50
C LYS A 144 -5.72 21.27 -23.92
N GLY A 145 -5.56 21.67 -22.64
CA GLY A 145 -6.50 22.54 -21.92
C GLY A 145 -7.85 21.90 -21.56
N LYS A 146 -8.01 20.58 -21.72
CA LYS A 146 -9.23 19.85 -21.36
C LYS A 146 -8.94 18.82 -20.28
N LYS A 147 -9.93 18.58 -19.42
CA LYS A 147 -9.91 17.57 -18.37
C LYS A 147 -10.55 16.27 -18.83
N TYR A 148 -9.91 15.15 -18.52
CA TYR A 148 -10.37 13.80 -18.87
C TYR A 148 -10.28 12.90 -17.64
N ILE A 149 -11.06 11.85 -17.64
CA ILE A 149 -10.98 10.77 -16.65
C ILE A 149 -10.55 9.49 -17.37
N MET A 150 -9.46 8.89 -16.91
CA MET A 150 -9.06 7.53 -17.28
C MET A 150 -9.61 6.57 -16.24
N ARG A 151 -10.22 5.49 -16.70
CA ARG A 151 -10.64 4.37 -15.85
C ARG A 151 -10.02 3.08 -16.36
N ILE A 152 -9.30 2.39 -15.49
CA ILE A 152 -8.71 1.09 -15.76
C ILE A 152 -9.51 0.07 -14.96
N PRO A 153 -10.19 -0.88 -15.62
CA PRO A 153 -10.87 -1.98 -14.93
C PRO A 153 -9.85 -2.77 -14.09
N GLY A 154 -10.25 -3.18 -12.90
CA GLY A 154 -9.47 -4.14 -12.13
C GLY A 154 -9.48 -5.50 -12.82
N GLU A 155 -8.42 -6.30 -12.65
CA GLU A 155 -8.45 -7.70 -13.02
C GLU A 155 -9.51 -8.41 -12.19
N GLU A 156 -10.47 -9.05 -12.86
CA GLU A 156 -11.38 -9.97 -12.17
C GLU A 156 -10.52 -11.11 -11.58
N ARG A 157 -10.47 -11.20 -10.26
CA ARG A 157 -9.95 -12.41 -9.62
C ARG A 157 -10.93 -13.53 -9.99
N ASN A 158 -10.55 -14.36 -10.95
CA ASN A 158 -11.22 -15.63 -11.15
C ASN A 158 -11.05 -16.43 -9.85
N SER A 159 -12.13 -16.52 -9.10
CA SER A 159 -12.30 -17.37 -7.92
C SER A 159 -12.47 -18.83 -8.32
#